data_ccac0658ed8500dc7f5d3bd4aaf75f60
#
_entry.id   ccac0658ed8500dc7f5d3bd4aaf75f60
#
_cell.length_a   1.000
_cell.length_b   1.000
_cell.length_c   1.000
_cell.angle_alpha   90.00
_cell.angle_beta   90.00
_cell.angle_gamma   90.00
#
_symmetry.space_group_name_H-M   'P 1'
#
loop_
_entity.id
_entity.type
_entity.pdbx_description
1 polymer ?
#
loop_
_entity_poly.entity_id
_entity_poly.type
_entity_poly.pdbx_seq_one_letter_code
_entity_poly.pdbx_strand_id
1 'polypeptide(L)'
;ILSLVPHVSLQPIEPVSDWQSLAAAVEAHPDVVAAAPYVDLQGLLMYRGKVVPALLHGADAAAERRISAIDRYLESGSLDALAAPDSVLLSRSLARRLGVAAGASLLLLVPDVNAEGQVVPRTQRMTLAGIFNTGTEVDNTLALIGLDAATRLRGQPGVVQGVRFQVHDLFTAPRVQREVIQGLGIGIYGLDWTRTHGNLYEAIQLSRNMVGILLF
;
A
#
# COMPACT_ATOMS: atom_id res chain seq x y z
N ILE A 1 10.72 -8.31 5.53
CA ILE A 1 9.93 -8.00 4.29
C ILE A 1 8.46 -8.35 4.51
N LEU A 2 8.13 -9.54 5.01
CA LEU A 2 6.73 -10.02 5.13
C LEU A 2 5.87 -9.24 6.16
N SER A 3 6.46 -8.55 7.10
CA SER A 3 5.75 -7.66 8.04
C SER A 3 5.43 -6.26 7.49
N LEU A 4 6.00 -5.92 6.32
CA LEU A 4 5.79 -4.64 5.64
C LEU A 4 4.73 -4.73 4.54
N VAL A 5 4.52 -5.94 4.03
CA VAL A 5 3.59 -6.18 2.91
C VAL A 5 2.33 -6.83 3.47
N PRO A 6 1.14 -6.33 3.15
CA PRO A 6 -0.09 -6.99 3.51
C PRO A 6 -0.15 -8.39 2.90
N HIS A 7 -0.76 -9.32 3.62
CA HIS A 7 -0.79 -10.71 3.21
C HIS A 7 -1.79 -10.96 2.07
N VAL A 8 -2.85 -10.16 2.04
CA VAL A 8 -3.91 -10.22 1.03
C VAL A 8 -4.40 -8.81 0.69
N SER A 9 -4.66 -8.57 -0.59
CA SER A 9 -5.34 -7.37 -1.09
C SER A 9 -6.64 -7.78 -1.76
N LEU A 10 -7.74 -7.14 -1.42
CA LEU A 10 -9.06 -7.32 -2.01
C LEU A 10 -9.44 -6.06 -2.78
N GLN A 11 -9.84 -6.23 -4.01
CA GLN A 11 -10.30 -5.16 -4.88
C GLN A 11 -11.72 -5.47 -5.38
N PRO A 12 -12.74 -4.78 -4.86
CA PRO A 12 -14.09 -4.84 -5.39
C PRO A 12 -14.17 -4.29 -6.82
N ILE A 13 -15.06 -4.85 -7.64
CA ILE A 13 -15.38 -4.33 -8.98
C ILE A 13 -16.10 -2.99 -8.86
N GLU A 14 -17.04 -2.91 -7.91
CA GLU A 14 -17.80 -1.69 -7.67
C GLU A 14 -17.00 -0.72 -6.78
N PRO A 15 -17.13 0.59 -7.01
CA PRO A 15 -16.49 1.61 -6.18
C PRO A 15 -16.90 1.50 -4.71
N VAL A 16 -15.93 1.51 -3.80
CA VAL A 16 -16.18 1.42 -2.35
C VAL A 16 -15.90 2.76 -1.70
N SER A 17 -16.94 3.39 -1.18
CA SER A 17 -16.85 4.60 -0.36
C SER A 17 -16.88 4.29 1.15
N ASP A 18 -17.63 3.29 1.56
CA ASP A 18 -17.70 2.81 2.95
C ASP A 18 -16.71 1.64 3.14
N TRP A 19 -15.44 1.97 3.15
CA TRP A 19 -14.39 0.97 3.37
C TRP A 19 -14.40 0.42 4.81
N GLN A 20 -14.93 1.17 5.77
CA GLN A 20 -15.01 0.75 7.17
C GLN A 20 -15.91 -0.48 7.31
N SER A 21 -17.08 -0.46 6.68
CA SER A 21 -17.97 -1.63 6.67
C SER A 21 -17.33 -2.82 5.96
N LEU A 22 -16.61 -2.60 4.84
CA LEU A 22 -15.90 -3.67 4.15
C LEU A 22 -14.77 -4.22 5.01
N ALA A 23 -13.97 -3.38 5.65
CA ALA A 23 -12.90 -3.80 6.56
C ALA A 23 -13.45 -4.61 7.75
N ALA A 24 -14.55 -4.16 8.36
CA ALA A 24 -15.20 -4.87 9.45
C ALA A 24 -15.72 -6.25 9.02
N ALA A 25 -16.28 -6.37 7.81
CA ALA A 25 -16.71 -7.65 7.27
C ALA A 25 -15.54 -8.61 7.03
N VAL A 26 -14.39 -8.10 6.58
CA VAL A 26 -13.14 -8.87 6.42
C VAL A 26 -12.59 -9.31 7.78
N GLU A 27 -12.59 -8.42 8.77
CA GLU A 27 -12.11 -8.68 10.13
C GLU A 27 -13.02 -9.64 10.92
N ALA A 28 -14.25 -9.89 10.47
CA ALA A 28 -15.12 -10.90 11.05
C ALA A 28 -14.58 -12.33 10.86
N HIS A 29 -13.66 -12.55 9.93
CA HIS A 29 -13.02 -13.85 9.75
C HIS A 29 -11.99 -14.11 10.87
N PRO A 30 -12.04 -15.27 11.55
CA PRO A 30 -11.22 -15.53 12.75
C PRO A 30 -9.71 -15.53 12.51
N ASP A 31 -9.27 -15.83 11.29
CA ASP A 31 -7.85 -15.85 10.94
C ASP A 31 -7.32 -14.49 10.46
N VAL A 32 -8.17 -13.46 10.37
CA VAL A 32 -7.78 -12.11 10.00
C VAL A 32 -7.37 -11.31 11.24
N VAL A 33 -6.21 -10.69 11.20
CA VAL A 33 -5.68 -9.85 12.29
C VAL A 33 -6.30 -8.46 12.25
N ALA A 34 -6.22 -7.82 11.08
CA ALA A 34 -6.74 -6.48 10.84
C ALA A 34 -6.83 -6.22 9.33
N ALA A 35 -7.65 -5.24 8.95
CA ALA A 35 -7.80 -4.76 7.58
C ALA A 35 -7.64 -3.25 7.51
N ALA A 36 -7.15 -2.74 6.36
CA ALA A 36 -6.97 -1.33 6.08
C ALA A 36 -7.33 -1.00 4.63
N PRO A 37 -7.87 0.20 4.36
CA PRO A 37 -8.12 0.67 3.01
C PRO A 37 -6.82 0.99 2.29
N TYR A 38 -6.85 0.97 0.96
CA TYR A 38 -5.73 1.42 0.16
C TYR A 38 -6.15 2.03 -1.17
N VAL A 39 -5.28 2.88 -1.69
CA VAL A 39 -5.29 3.39 -3.06
C VAL A 39 -3.84 3.43 -3.54
N ASP A 40 -3.52 2.66 -4.57
CA ASP A 40 -2.20 2.65 -5.18
C ASP A 40 -2.23 3.39 -6.51
N LEU A 41 -1.30 4.34 -6.69
CA LEU A 41 -1.16 5.16 -7.88
C LEU A 41 0.28 5.14 -8.36
N GLN A 42 0.47 5.13 -9.66
CA GLN A 42 1.77 5.42 -10.25
C GLN A 42 1.87 6.92 -10.54
N GLY A 43 2.97 7.53 -10.16
CA GLY A 43 3.16 8.95 -10.33
C GLY A 43 4.63 9.35 -10.46
N LEU A 44 4.83 10.65 -10.64
CA LEU A 44 6.14 11.27 -10.70
C LEU A 44 6.28 12.27 -9.56
N LEU A 45 7.38 12.19 -8.84
CA LEU A 45 7.80 13.18 -7.85
C LEU A 45 8.77 14.14 -8.51
N MET A 46 8.54 15.43 -8.35
CA MET A 46 9.33 16.49 -8.98
C MET A 46 9.84 17.48 -7.93
N TYR A 47 11.14 17.74 -7.94
CA TYR A 47 11.78 18.72 -7.07
C TYR A 47 12.99 19.36 -7.75
N ARG A 48 13.00 20.69 -7.88
CA ARG A 48 14.11 21.49 -8.46
C ARG A 48 14.66 20.92 -9.77
N GLY A 49 13.77 20.55 -10.69
CA GLY A 49 14.14 20.01 -12.00
C GLY A 49 14.46 18.51 -12.02
N LYS A 50 14.53 17.84 -10.88
CA LYS A 50 14.64 16.39 -10.82
C LYS A 50 13.25 15.76 -10.86
N VAL A 51 13.13 14.63 -11.58
CA VAL A 51 11.90 13.86 -11.74
C VAL A 51 12.20 12.40 -11.41
N VAL A 52 11.43 11.80 -10.51
CA VAL A 52 11.61 10.42 -10.08
C VAL A 52 10.25 9.71 -10.09
N PRO A 53 10.14 8.55 -10.77
CA PRO A 53 8.92 7.75 -10.70
C PRO A 53 8.74 7.16 -9.29
N ALA A 54 7.49 7.10 -8.83
CA ALA A 54 7.13 6.56 -7.54
C ALA A 54 5.80 5.79 -7.60
N LEU A 55 5.69 4.78 -6.76
CA LEU A 55 4.45 4.16 -6.38
C LEU A 55 3.90 4.91 -5.16
N LEU A 56 2.77 5.57 -5.33
CA LEU A 56 2.11 6.32 -4.28
C LEU A 56 1.12 5.42 -3.60
N HIS A 57 1.35 5.14 -2.33
CA HIS A 57 0.45 4.35 -1.51
C HIS A 57 -0.37 5.29 -0.63
N GLY A 58 -1.67 5.37 -0.91
CA GLY A 58 -2.64 6.09 -0.11
C GLY A 58 -3.12 5.25 1.06
N ALA A 59 -2.87 5.71 2.27
CA ALA A 59 -3.14 4.99 3.51
C ALA A 59 -3.90 5.86 4.52
N ASP A 60 -4.76 5.20 5.30
CA ASP A 60 -5.25 5.71 6.58
C ASP A 60 -4.24 5.34 7.66
N ALA A 61 -3.70 6.33 8.37
CA ALA A 61 -2.60 6.12 9.32
C ALA A 61 -2.95 5.15 10.46
N ALA A 62 -4.17 5.22 10.98
CA ALA A 62 -4.60 4.38 12.08
C ALA A 62 -4.81 2.93 11.64
N ALA A 63 -5.45 2.72 10.48
CA ALA A 63 -5.66 1.41 9.91
C ALA A 63 -4.33 0.78 9.43
N GLU A 64 -3.43 1.56 8.83
CA GLU A 64 -2.13 1.09 8.35
C GLU A 64 -1.25 0.54 9.48
N ARG A 65 -1.24 1.19 10.66
CA ARG A 65 -0.51 0.69 11.84
C ARG A 65 -0.96 -0.69 12.30
N ARG A 66 -2.18 -1.09 11.98
CA ARG A 66 -2.73 -2.39 12.37
C ARG A 66 -2.31 -3.53 11.46
N ILE A 67 -1.95 -3.22 10.21
CA ILE A 67 -1.61 -4.20 9.17
C ILE A 67 -0.17 -4.16 8.70
N SER A 68 0.58 -3.10 9.04
CA SER A 68 1.93 -2.87 8.54
C SER A 68 2.86 -2.42 9.66
N ALA A 69 4.10 -2.84 9.59
CA ALA A 69 5.15 -2.40 10.50
C ALA A 69 5.87 -1.12 10.03
N ILE A 70 5.35 -0.43 9.01
CA ILE A 70 6.03 0.71 8.36
C ILE A 70 6.40 1.82 9.36
N ASP A 71 5.58 2.01 10.40
CA ASP A 71 5.81 3.00 11.46
C ASP A 71 7.15 2.79 12.18
N ARG A 72 7.61 1.54 12.30
CA ARG A 72 8.91 1.18 12.93
C ARG A 72 10.12 1.52 12.07
N TYR A 73 9.91 1.80 10.80
CA TYR A 73 10.95 2.12 9.82
C TYR A 73 11.05 3.61 9.53
N LEU A 74 10.23 4.44 10.21
CA LEU A 74 10.33 5.89 10.13
C LEU A 74 11.64 6.34 10.79
N GLU A 75 12.43 7.09 10.04
CA GLU A 75 13.64 7.76 10.52
C GLU A 75 13.35 9.17 10.98
N SER A 76 12.32 9.79 10.40
CA SER A 76 11.81 11.11 10.77
C SER A 76 10.32 11.22 10.45
N GLY A 77 9.62 12.09 11.16
CA GLY A 77 8.19 12.30 10.99
C GLY A 77 7.33 11.25 11.71
N SER A 78 6.07 11.16 11.32
CA SER A 78 5.08 10.22 11.86
C SER A 78 4.08 9.84 10.78
N LEU A 79 3.51 8.64 10.84
CA LEU A 79 2.37 8.26 10.00
C LEU A 79 1.17 9.19 10.17
N ASP A 80 1.00 9.80 11.36
CA ASP A 80 -0.09 10.76 11.61
C ASP A 80 -0.01 11.99 10.71
N ALA A 81 1.16 12.30 10.16
CA ALA A 81 1.30 13.37 9.18
C ALA A 81 0.46 13.14 7.92
N LEU A 82 0.11 11.88 7.60
CA LEU A 82 -0.76 11.54 6.47
C LEU A 82 -2.20 12.05 6.61
N ALA A 83 -2.61 12.48 7.81
CA ALA A 83 -3.89 13.15 8.00
C ALA A 83 -3.94 14.54 7.34
N ALA A 84 -2.79 15.17 7.12
CA ALA A 84 -2.73 16.43 6.38
C ALA A 84 -2.82 16.15 4.86
N PRO A 85 -3.67 16.90 4.14
CA PRO A 85 -4.00 16.60 2.73
C PRO A 85 -2.84 16.79 1.76
N ASP A 86 -1.80 17.48 2.16
CA ASP A 86 -0.61 17.82 1.37
C ASP A 86 0.68 17.16 1.89
N SER A 87 0.56 16.20 2.79
CA SER A 87 1.71 15.48 3.36
C SER A 87 2.11 14.27 2.54
N VAL A 88 3.42 14.07 2.41
CA VAL A 88 4.01 12.85 1.83
C VAL A 88 5.14 12.35 2.72
N LEU A 89 5.21 11.03 2.89
CA LEU A 89 6.37 10.35 3.45
C LEU A 89 7.11 9.67 2.31
N LEU A 90 8.41 9.86 2.22
CA LEU A 90 9.25 9.26 1.20
C LEU A 90 10.19 8.21 1.80
N SER A 91 10.48 7.19 1.03
CA SER A 91 11.63 6.35 1.35
C SER A 91 12.92 7.17 1.29
N ARG A 92 13.92 6.76 2.06
CA ARG A 92 15.26 7.37 2.03
C ARG A 92 15.86 7.36 0.62
N SER A 93 15.64 6.29 -0.14
CA SER A 93 16.11 6.16 -1.52
C SER A 93 15.52 7.24 -2.44
N LEU A 94 14.19 7.42 -2.40
CA LEU A 94 13.50 8.45 -3.17
C LEU A 94 13.93 9.86 -2.76
N ALA A 95 14.00 10.14 -1.45
CA ALA A 95 14.43 11.44 -0.94
C ALA A 95 15.85 11.81 -1.40
N ARG A 96 16.79 10.86 -1.39
CA ARG A 96 18.16 11.05 -1.89
C ARG A 96 18.20 11.30 -3.40
N ARG A 97 17.46 10.51 -4.19
CA ARG A 97 17.41 10.67 -5.65
C ARG A 97 16.86 12.04 -6.06
N LEU A 98 15.83 12.52 -5.36
CA LEU A 98 15.28 13.86 -5.55
C LEU A 98 16.20 14.96 -4.99
N GLY A 99 17.00 14.65 -3.96
CA GLY A 99 17.79 15.64 -3.23
C GLY A 99 16.90 16.53 -2.34
N VAL A 100 15.85 15.95 -1.76
CA VAL A 100 14.87 16.65 -0.93
C VAL A 100 15.07 16.30 0.54
N ALA A 101 14.85 17.26 1.42
CA ALA A 101 14.89 17.09 2.88
C ALA A 101 13.50 17.29 3.49
N ALA A 102 13.31 16.80 4.71
CA ALA A 102 12.06 16.98 5.45
C ALA A 102 11.67 18.49 5.54
N GLY A 103 10.39 18.76 5.42
CA GLY A 103 9.82 20.11 5.35
C GLY A 103 9.85 20.77 3.97
N ALA A 104 10.54 20.19 2.99
CA ALA A 104 10.56 20.74 1.64
C ALA A 104 9.25 20.49 0.89
N SER A 105 8.89 21.43 0.00
CA SER A 105 7.72 21.32 -0.88
C SER A 105 8.15 20.76 -2.22
N LEU A 106 7.48 19.68 -2.65
CA LEU A 106 7.69 19.00 -3.92
C LEU A 106 6.37 18.92 -4.70
N LEU A 107 6.45 18.66 -5.99
CA LEU A 107 5.28 18.48 -6.85
C LEU A 107 5.10 16.99 -7.14
N LEU A 108 3.88 16.54 -6.95
CA LEU A 108 3.41 15.21 -7.32
C LEU A 108 2.58 15.32 -8.59
N LEU A 109 2.84 14.44 -9.55
CA LEU A 109 2.10 14.33 -10.80
C LEU A 109 1.61 12.90 -10.96
N VAL A 110 0.31 12.73 -11.16
CA VAL A 110 -0.34 11.45 -11.46
C VAL A 110 -0.98 11.56 -12.84
N PRO A 111 -0.66 10.67 -13.80
CA PRO A 111 -1.34 10.64 -15.07
C PRO A 111 -2.80 10.22 -14.87
N ASP A 112 -3.71 10.94 -15.48
CA ASP A 112 -5.13 10.59 -15.56
C ASP A 112 -5.55 10.58 -17.03
N VAL A 113 -6.64 9.88 -17.34
CA VAL A 113 -7.19 9.84 -18.70
C VAL A 113 -8.59 10.45 -18.65
N ASN A 114 -8.81 11.52 -19.38
CA ASN A 114 -10.14 12.14 -19.47
C ASN A 114 -11.12 11.29 -20.30
N ALA A 115 -12.36 11.72 -20.37
CA ALA A 115 -13.42 11.03 -21.10
C ALA A 115 -13.13 10.89 -22.60
N GLU A 116 -12.30 11.79 -23.17
CA GLU A 116 -11.86 11.79 -24.57
C GLU A 116 -10.63 10.91 -24.83
N GLY A 117 -10.13 10.18 -23.80
CA GLY A 117 -8.96 9.32 -23.92
C GLY A 117 -7.63 10.06 -23.92
N GLN A 118 -7.61 11.35 -23.59
CA GLN A 118 -6.37 12.13 -23.50
C GLN A 118 -5.75 12.02 -22.12
N VAL A 119 -4.44 11.92 -22.04
CA VAL A 119 -3.70 11.93 -20.77
C VAL A 119 -3.64 13.35 -20.24
N VAL A 120 -4.34 13.58 -19.11
CA VAL A 120 -4.34 14.86 -18.39
C VAL A 120 -3.68 14.64 -17.03
N PRO A 121 -2.52 15.26 -16.77
CA PRO A 121 -1.86 15.07 -15.49
C PRO A 121 -2.62 15.79 -14.36
N ARG A 122 -2.87 15.06 -13.26
CA ARG A 122 -3.27 15.66 -12.01
C ARG A 122 -2.02 15.99 -11.22
N THR A 123 -1.92 17.22 -10.77
CA THR A 123 -0.77 17.68 -9.99
C THR A 123 -1.19 18.14 -8.62
N GLN A 124 -0.38 17.84 -7.62
CA GLN A 124 -0.57 18.33 -6.25
C GLN A 124 0.78 18.70 -5.65
N ARG A 125 0.81 19.85 -4.98
CA ARG A 125 1.98 20.24 -4.17
C ARG A 125 1.91 19.48 -2.85
N MET A 126 3.03 18.87 -2.48
CA MET A 126 3.15 18.05 -1.26
C MET A 126 4.30 18.55 -0.41
N THR A 127 4.17 18.43 0.90
CA THR A 127 5.23 18.71 1.87
C THR A 127 5.83 17.40 2.36
N LEU A 128 7.14 17.25 2.28
CA LEU A 128 7.84 16.08 2.80
C LEU A 128 7.78 16.10 4.34
N ALA A 129 6.87 15.32 4.90
CA ALA A 129 6.59 15.28 6.34
C ALA A 129 7.45 14.24 7.10
N GLY A 130 8.09 13.31 6.39
CA GLY A 130 8.95 12.33 7.01
C GLY A 130 9.63 11.40 6.03
N ILE A 131 10.60 10.66 6.54
CA ILE A 131 11.42 9.73 5.76
C ILE A 131 11.40 8.37 6.46
N PHE A 132 11.23 7.30 5.69
CA PHE A 132 11.34 5.93 6.16
C PHE A 132 12.43 5.15 5.39
N ASN A 133 12.87 4.05 5.98
CA ASN A 133 13.86 3.17 5.38
C ASN A 133 13.63 1.73 5.80
N THR A 134 13.06 0.94 4.92
CA THR A 134 12.74 -0.46 5.20
C THR A 134 13.94 -1.40 4.97
N GLY A 135 14.97 -0.92 4.26
CA GLY A 135 16.12 -1.72 3.84
C GLY A 135 15.76 -2.76 2.77
N THR A 136 14.65 -2.57 2.05
CA THR A 136 14.18 -3.50 1.01
C THR A 136 14.07 -2.79 -0.35
N GLU A 137 13.82 -3.56 -1.42
CA GLU A 137 13.64 -3.01 -2.76
C GLU A 137 12.43 -2.06 -2.88
N VAL A 138 11.46 -2.18 -1.99
CA VAL A 138 10.29 -1.29 -1.89
C VAL A 138 10.72 0.18 -1.74
N ASP A 139 11.85 0.43 -1.05
CA ASP A 139 12.41 1.78 -0.87
C ASP A 139 12.79 2.48 -2.19
N ASN A 140 12.93 1.76 -3.30
CA ASN A 140 13.28 2.36 -4.58
C ASN A 140 12.11 3.13 -5.22
N THR A 141 10.88 2.83 -4.83
CA THR A 141 9.69 3.38 -5.49
C THR A 141 8.61 3.87 -4.54
N LEU A 142 8.55 3.39 -3.29
CA LEU A 142 7.42 3.65 -2.41
C LEU A 142 7.43 5.06 -1.81
N ALA A 143 6.31 5.75 -1.97
CA ALA A 143 5.95 6.98 -1.25
C ALA A 143 4.57 6.79 -0.61
N LEU A 144 4.39 7.29 0.62
CA LEU A 144 3.11 7.22 1.32
C LEU A 144 2.43 8.59 1.31
N ILE A 145 1.15 8.62 1.01
CA ILE A 145 0.28 9.80 1.06
C ILE A 145 -0.98 9.48 1.85
N GLY A 146 -1.68 10.51 2.32
CA GLY A 146 -2.96 10.29 2.98
C GLY A 146 -4.01 9.68 2.05
N LEU A 147 -4.87 8.82 2.58
CA LEU A 147 -5.92 8.13 1.81
C LEU A 147 -6.80 9.12 1.02
N ASP A 148 -7.21 10.21 1.67
CA ASP A 148 -8.02 11.25 1.02
C ASP A 148 -7.30 11.94 -0.13
N ALA A 149 -6.00 12.21 0.01
CA ALA A 149 -5.18 12.77 -1.07
C ALA A 149 -5.11 11.80 -2.26
N ALA A 150 -4.91 10.50 -1.98
CA ALA A 150 -4.85 9.46 -3.00
C ALA A 150 -6.17 9.31 -3.76
N THR A 151 -7.31 9.31 -3.06
CA THR A 151 -8.64 9.23 -3.71
C THR A 151 -8.92 10.43 -4.61
N ARG A 152 -8.53 11.65 -4.19
CA ARG A 152 -8.64 12.86 -5.02
C ARG A 152 -7.73 12.81 -6.25
N LEU A 153 -6.49 12.38 -6.07
CA LEU A 153 -5.53 12.22 -7.19
C LEU A 153 -5.98 11.15 -8.18
N ARG A 154 -6.67 10.11 -7.71
CA ARG A 154 -7.31 9.09 -8.55
C ARG A 154 -8.52 9.63 -9.32
N GLY A 155 -9.04 10.81 -8.97
CA GLY A 155 -10.25 11.38 -9.57
C GLY A 155 -11.55 10.84 -9.00
N GLN A 156 -11.50 10.12 -7.88
CA GLN A 156 -12.65 9.52 -7.20
C GLN A 156 -12.59 9.83 -5.70
N PRO A 157 -12.86 11.08 -5.28
CA PRO A 157 -12.77 11.48 -3.88
C PRO A 157 -13.61 10.57 -2.97
N GLY A 158 -13.02 10.08 -1.88
CA GLY A 158 -13.68 9.21 -0.91
C GLY A 158 -13.86 7.75 -1.35
N VAL A 159 -13.47 7.39 -2.58
CA VAL A 159 -13.59 6.02 -3.10
C VAL A 159 -12.23 5.32 -3.02
N VAL A 160 -12.15 4.25 -2.23
CA VAL A 160 -10.92 3.45 -2.11
C VAL A 160 -10.82 2.43 -3.25
N GLN A 161 -9.60 1.98 -3.52
CA GLN A 161 -9.37 0.90 -4.49
C GLN A 161 -9.79 -0.45 -3.91
N GLY A 162 -9.60 -0.63 -2.61
CA GLY A 162 -9.99 -1.83 -1.91
C GLY A 162 -9.49 -1.83 -0.46
N VAL A 163 -9.47 -3.01 0.14
CA VAL A 163 -8.92 -3.24 1.47
C VAL A 163 -7.81 -4.28 1.42
N ARG A 164 -6.82 -4.11 2.28
CA ARG A 164 -5.74 -5.06 2.49
C ARG A 164 -5.83 -5.60 3.90
N PHE A 165 -5.41 -6.83 4.12
CA PHE A 165 -5.45 -7.40 5.45
C PHE A 165 -4.27 -8.31 5.75
N GLN A 166 -4.01 -8.48 7.03
CA GLN A 166 -3.07 -9.46 7.57
C GLN A 166 -3.82 -10.67 8.14
N VAL A 167 -3.20 -11.83 8.02
CA VAL A 167 -3.64 -13.08 8.64
C VAL A 167 -2.67 -13.49 9.73
N HIS A 168 -3.13 -14.27 10.72
CA HIS A 168 -2.30 -14.78 11.81
C HIS A 168 -1.17 -15.66 11.31
N ASP A 169 -1.45 -16.53 10.34
CA ASP A 169 -0.45 -17.37 9.67
C ASP A 169 -0.39 -17.04 8.19
N LEU A 170 0.74 -16.51 7.76
CA LEU A 170 0.99 -16.11 6.37
C LEU A 170 0.72 -17.23 5.36
N PHE A 171 0.96 -18.48 5.72
CA PHE A 171 0.75 -19.63 4.84
C PHE A 171 -0.74 -19.96 4.65
N THR A 172 -1.60 -19.49 5.52
CA THR A 172 -3.05 -19.63 5.37
C THR A 172 -3.68 -18.56 4.48
N ALA A 173 -2.93 -17.53 4.10
CA ALA A 173 -3.43 -16.37 3.32
C ALA A 173 -4.25 -16.78 2.08
N PRO A 174 -3.83 -17.75 1.22
CA PRO A 174 -4.60 -18.14 0.05
C PRO A 174 -5.94 -18.82 0.41
N ARG A 175 -6.01 -19.53 1.53
CA ARG A 175 -7.24 -20.13 2.03
C ARG A 175 -8.17 -19.06 2.59
N VAL A 176 -7.66 -18.23 3.50
CA VAL A 176 -8.42 -17.15 4.12
C VAL A 176 -8.95 -16.17 3.08
N GLN A 177 -8.16 -15.81 2.07
CA GLN A 177 -8.60 -14.99 0.94
C GLN A 177 -9.85 -15.57 0.28
N ARG A 178 -9.86 -16.87 -0.04
CA ARG A 178 -11.01 -17.52 -0.69
C ARG A 178 -12.24 -17.53 0.22
N GLU A 179 -12.07 -17.84 1.50
CA GLU A 179 -13.15 -17.88 2.48
C GLU A 179 -13.77 -16.50 2.68
N VAL A 180 -12.94 -15.45 2.79
CA VAL A 180 -13.37 -14.05 2.90
C VAL A 180 -14.14 -13.62 1.64
N ILE A 181 -13.61 -13.89 0.44
CA ILE A 181 -14.30 -13.55 -0.82
C ILE A 181 -15.64 -14.28 -0.93
N GLN A 182 -15.71 -15.55 -0.56
CA GLN A 182 -16.98 -16.29 -0.55
C GLN A 182 -18.01 -15.71 0.42
N GLY A 183 -17.55 -15.23 1.59
CA GLY A 183 -18.40 -14.58 2.57
C GLY A 183 -18.88 -13.20 2.16
N LEU A 184 -18.09 -12.46 1.40
CA LEU A 184 -18.44 -11.12 0.92
C LEU A 184 -19.29 -11.12 -0.35
N GLY A 185 -19.31 -12.21 -1.12
CA GLY A 185 -20.13 -12.38 -2.32
C GLY A 185 -19.40 -12.14 -3.63
N ILE A 186 -20.17 -11.97 -4.70
CA ILE A 186 -19.65 -11.84 -6.07
C ILE A 186 -19.13 -10.41 -6.30
N GLY A 187 -18.05 -10.30 -7.11
CA GLY A 187 -17.54 -9.01 -7.56
C GLY A 187 -16.34 -8.48 -6.77
N ILE A 188 -15.60 -9.37 -6.11
CA ILE A 188 -14.35 -9.03 -5.42
C ILE A 188 -13.21 -9.85 -5.98
N TYR A 189 -12.14 -9.17 -6.41
CA TYR A 189 -10.87 -9.79 -6.77
C TYR A 189 -9.93 -9.80 -5.58
N GLY A 190 -9.20 -10.90 -5.40
CA GLY A 190 -8.19 -11.02 -4.37
C GLY A 190 -6.82 -11.35 -4.96
N LEU A 191 -5.80 -10.72 -4.44
CA LEU A 191 -4.39 -11.03 -4.66
C LEU A 191 -3.75 -11.31 -3.31
N ASP A 192 -3.18 -12.50 -3.16
CA ASP A 192 -2.39 -12.85 -1.99
C ASP A 192 -0.88 -12.71 -2.28
N TRP A 193 -0.08 -12.71 -1.21
CA TRP A 193 1.36 -12.54 -1.27
C TRP A 193 2.06 -13.62 -2.09
N THR A 194 1.50 -14.81 -2.22
CA THR A 194 2.11 -15.91 -2.98
C THR A 194 2.11 -15.62 -4.48
N ARG A 195 1.15 -14.83 -4.96
CA ARG A 195 1.08 -14.39 -6.36
C ARG A 195 1.96 -13.18 -6.64
N THR A 196 2.11 -12.29 -5.67
CA THR A 196 2.96 -11.11 -5.80
C THR A 196 4.45 -11.41 -5.56
N HIS A 197 4.76 -12.43 -4.74
CA HIS A 197 6.12 -12.82 -4.37
C HIS A 197 6.34 -14.34 -4.54
N GLY A 198 5.86 -14.91 -5.63
CA GLY A 198 5.87 -16.33 -5.89
C GLY A 198 7.24 -17.00 -5.74
N ASN A 199 8.32 -16.36 -6.22
CA ASN A 199 9.69 -16.87 -6.07
C ASN A 199 10.11 -17.04 -4.60
N LEU A 200 9.68 -16.12 -3.72
CA LEU A 200 9.95 -16.21 -2.29
C LEU A 200 9.14 -17.33 -1.64
N TYR A 201 7.88 -17.48 -2.05
CA TYR A 201 7.03 -18.58 -1.56
C TYR A 201 7.61 -19.94 -1.90
N GLU A 202 8.00 -20.16 -3.16
CA GLU A 202 8.64 -21.41 -3.62
C GLU A 202 9.93 -21.72 -2.85
N ALA A 203 10.78 -20.71 -2.63
CA ALA A 203 12.01 -20.87 -1.85
C ALA A 203 11.75 -21.29 -0.39
N ILE A 204 10.74 -20.70 0.25
CA ILE A 204 10.35 -21.04 1.64
C ILE A 204 9.76 -22.46 1.68
N GLN A 205 8.90 -22.84 0.73
CA GLN A 205 8.32 -24.19 0.66
C GLN A 205 9.40 -25.25 0.45
N LEU A 206 10.35 -24.99 -0.45
CA LEU A 206 11.47 -25.89 -0.70
C LEU A 206 12.32 -26.08 0.57
N SER A 207 12.63 -24.99 1.27
CA SER A 207 13.38 -25.03 2.53
C SER A 207 12.66 -25.85 3.62
N ARG A 208 11.35 -25.68 3.77
CA ARG A 208 10.55 -26.47 4.74
C ARG A 208 10.53 -27.96 4.38
N ASN A 209 10.40 -28.31 3.11
CA ASN A 209 10.43 -29.70 2.64
C ASN A 209 11.80 -30.34 2.89
N MET A 210 12.89 -29.60 2.64
CA MET A 210 14.25 -30.07 2.92
C MET A 210 14.50 -30.33 4.42
N VAL A 211 14.05 -29.44 5.28
CA VAL A 211 14.17 -29.62 6.74
C VAL A 211 13.34 -30.83 7.20
N GLY A 212 12.14 -31.04 6.64
CA GLY A 212 11.33 -32.22 6.92
C GLY A 212 11.99 -33.55 6.53
N ILE A 213 12.77 -33.56 5.43
CA ILE A 213 13.48 -34.76 4.98
C ILE A 213 14.75 -35.04 5.84
N LEU A 214 15.36 -34.02 6.40
CA LEU A 214 16.56 -34.16 7.24
C LEU A 214 16.27 -34.59 8.68
N LEU A 215 14.99 -34.55 9.10
CA LEU A 215 14.57 -34.90 10.46
C LEU A 215 13.97 -36.34 10.56
N PHE A 216 13.97 -37.08 9.49
CA PHE A 216 13.63 -38.51 9.40
C PHE A 216 14.78 -39.31 8.78
#